data_210b7e9a01dc895b3364203146277339
#
_entry.id   210b7e9a01dc895b3364203146277339
#
_cell.length_a   1.000
_cell.length_b   1.000
_cell.length_c   1.000
_cell.angle_alpha   90.00
_cell.angle_beta   90.00
_cell.angle_gamma   90.00
#
_symmetry.space_group_name_H-M   'P 1'
#
loop_
_entity.id
_entity.type
_entity.pdbx_description
1 polymer ?
#
loop_
_entity_poly.entity_id
_entity_poly.type
_entity_poly.pdbx_seq_one_letter_code
_entity_poly.pdbx_strand_id
1 'polypeptide(L)'
;MKHIIIFSFFFAFPTFASMDRARNYFEQARSSVKYYPLLARELVREGLYFSAVPYMKEFLLSSRRIYGKEINDLLETIIAEVGSRQFEVLDRRILEKSDAPSVRYILAKKLFRQKKYDSALNLLKKEIPRSNSISPFALMLKGSIESILKKHTESLVSFKRCIDFSNYWIGQFDRDWRKRQLAMTRDYCVIGIPRTEYAMGNFSQAKSHYMDLSKDSYIWPEILFEEAWNSWHLKNFNRTLGKLVTYKAPIFSYIFNPEIEVLNALTYVYLCLYEDAQIVVDRFYKDYSENVRVVDKFLADHGRNHKFYYIVAKDRQSGKVGGNPLLNDLMNAIIRDPAYAELYQTFLKGSEELKKVKALPNSFFKTTMARNLFTALTLQRDLIGAYVRQNLNQYSYQITKTFEQMTYIKLEILGRQKKELMTATLEMGRDRGSVKYLTRTSKQYFWNFNGEFWADELGDYVFALKSECKE
;
A
#
# COMPACT_ATOMS: atom_id res chain seq x y z
N MET A 1 42.16 41.10 -32.69
CA MET A 1 40.87 41.59 -32.14
C MET A 1 39.86 40.48 -32.16
N LYS A 2 39.60 39.88 -31.01
CA LYS A 2 38.59 38.81 -30.86
C LYS A 2 37.34 39.47 -30.24
N HIS A 3 36.28 39.51 -30.97
CA HIS A 3 34.96 39.97 -30.46
C HIS A 3 34.34 38.87 -29.63
N ILE A 4 34.20 39.11 -28.32
CA ILE A 4 33.40 38.30 -27.40
C ILE A 4 31.98 38.80 -27.50
N ILE A 5 31.08 38.00 -28.11
CA ILE A 5 29.64 38.22 -28.10
C ILE A 5 29.12 37.65 -26.77
N ILE A 6 28.75 38.55 -25.83
CA ILE A 6 28.05 38.19 -24.61
C ILE A 6 26.56 37.96 -24.97
N PHE A 7 26.14 36.71 -25.00
CA PHE A 7 24.73 36.36 -25.06
C PHE A 7 24.12 36.53 -23.65
N SER A 8 23.47 37.66 -23.44
CA SER A 8 22.63 37.90 -22.27
C SER A 8 21.38 37.02 -22.39
N PHE A 9 21.33 35.88 -21.70
CA PHE A 9 20.13 35.12 -21.51
C PHE A 9 19.20 35.92 -20.57
N PHE A 10 18.25 36.65 -21.15
CA PHE A 10 17.09 37.17 -20.45
C PHE A 10 16.22 35.97 -20.03
N PHE A 11 16.40 35.46 -18.83
CA PHE A 11 15.36 34.68 -18.16
C PHE A 11 14.17 35.60 -17.90
N ALA A 12 13.24 35.64 -18.82
CA ALA A 12 11.95 36.26 -18.60
C ALA A 12 11.23 35.45 -17.50
N PHE A 13 11.10 36.03 -16.32
CA PHE A 13 10.24 35.53 -15.26
C PHE A 13 8.78 35.85 -15.63
N PRO A 14 7.95 34.84 -16.01
CA PRO A 14 6.52 35.08 -16.28
C PRO A 14 5.69 35.19 -15.00
N THR A 15 6.30 35.32 -13.83
CA THR A 15 5.71 35.04 -12.52
C THR A 15 4.86 36.16 -11.90
N PHE A 16 4.91 37.37 -12.41
CA PHE A 16 4.16 38.47 -11.76
C PHE A 16 2.73 38.65 -12.30
N ALA A 17 2.52 38.49 -13.60
CA ALA A 17 1.22 38.79 -14.23
C ALA A 17 0.09 37.82 -13.83
N SER A 18 0.36 36.54 -13.57
CA SER A 18 -0.67 35.60 -13.15
C SER A 18 -0.99 35.68 -11.66
N MET A 19 -0.03 36.04 -10.80
CA MET A 19 -0.30 36.31 -9.38
C MET A 19 -1.12 37.56 -9.17
N ASP A 20 -0.93 38.60 -9.99
CA ASP A 20 -1.79 39.81 -9.97
C ASP A 20 -3.22 39.46 -10.41
N ARG A 21 -3.39 38.63 -11.45
CA ARG A 21 -4.71 38.13 -11.84
C ARG A 21 -5.33 37.24 -10.73
N ALA A 22 -4.56 36.38 -10.09
CA ALA A 22 -5.02 35.57 -8.98
C ALA A 22 -5.52 36.44 -7.82
N ARG A 23 -4.77 37.49 -7.48
CA ARG A 23 -5.18 38.49 -6.47
C ARG A 23 -6.48 39.17 -6.85
N ASN A 24 -6.62 39.60 -8.10
CA ASN A 24 -7.85 40.27 -8.58
C ASN A 24 -9.06 39.33 -8.49
N TYR A 25 -8.92 38.06 -8.95
CA TYR A 25 -9.98 37.05 -8.80
C TYR A 25 -10.28 36.73 -7.33
N PHE A 26 -9.29 36.75 -6.45
CA PHE A 26 -9.52 36.56 -5.02
C PHE A 26 -10.39 37.66 -4.43
N GLU A 27 -10.14 38.94 -4.77
CA GLU A 27 -10.98 40.07 -4.31
C GLU A 27 -12.42 39.96 -4.87
N GLN A 28 -12.57 39.57 -6.14
CA GLN A 28 -13.89 39.34 -6.74
C GLN A 28 -14.60 38.11 -6.10
N ALA A 29 -13.86 37.08 -5.72
CA ALA A 29 -14.42 35.89 -5.08
C ALA A 29 -15.01 36.16 -3.68
N ARG A 30 -14.61 37.24 -3.03
CA ARG A 30 -15.24 37.71 -1.77
C ARG A 30 -16.72 38.05 -1.95
N SER A 31 -17.12 38.50 -3.13
CA SER A 31 -18.51 38.83 -3.45
C SER A 31 -19.27 37.68 -4.11
N SER A 32 -18.56 36.76 -4.78
CA SER A 32 -19.20 35.65 -5.50
C SER A 32 -18.29 34.47 -5.72
N VAL A 33 -18.73 33.29 -5.27
CA VAL A 33 -18.04 32.00 -5.43
C VAL A 33 -17.77 31.59 -6.89
N LYS A 34 -18.45 32.19 -7.87
CA LYS A 34 -18.22 31.97 -9.30
C LYS A 34 -16.78 32.27 -9.74
N TYR A 35 -16.06 33.10 -9.01
CA TYR A 35 -14.68 33.47 -9.31
C TYR A 35 -13.64 32.48 -8.75
N TYR A 36 -14.01 31.55 -7.88
CA TYR A 36 -13.08 30.56 -7.33
C TYR A 36 -12.42 29.66 -8.38
N PRO A 37 -13.11 29.16 -9.41
CA PRO A 37 -12.44 28.40 -10.48
C PRO A 37 -11.42 29.22 -11.26
N LEU A 38 -11.69 30.52 -11.47
CA LEU A 38 -10.75 31.42 -12.16
C LEU A 38 -9.51 31.65 -11.29
N LEU A 39 -9.70 31.91 -10.00
CA LEU A 39 -8.63 32.01 -9.02
C LEU A 39 -7.80 30.71 -8.99
N ALA A 40 -8.44 29.56 -8.87
CA ALA A 40 -7.77 28.25 -8.82
C ALA A 40 -6.97 27.99 -10.10
N ARG A 41 -7.47 28.41 -11.27
CA ARG A 41 -6.76 28.29 -12.56
C ARG A 41 -5.47 29.11 -12.58
N GLU A 42 -5.49 30.35 -12.08
CA GLU A 42 -4.28 31.17 -12.00
C GLU A 42 -3.27 30.59 -10.99
N LEU A 43 -3.73 30.07 -9.84
CA LEU A 43 -2.86 29.38 -8.88
C LEU A 43 -2.21 28.12 -9.48
N VAL A 44 -2.97 27.33 -10.25
CA VAL A 44 -2.45 26.17 -10.98
C VAL A 44 -1.38 26.57 -12.00
N ARG A 45 -1.57 27.67 -12.72
CA ARG A 45 -0.57 28.22 -13.66
C ARG A 45 0.77 28.55 -12.97
N GLU A 46 0.70 29.00 -11.71
CA GLU A 46 1.89 29.27 -10.87
C GLU A 46 2.44 28.03 -10.17
N GLY A 47 1.87 26.84 -10.40
CA GLY A 47 2.27 25.61 -9.74
C GLY A 47 1.86 25.53 -8.27
N LEU A 48 0.86 26.35 -7.85
CA LEU A 48 0.32 26.40 -6.49
C LEU A 48 -0.94 25.52 -6.36
N TYR A 49 -0.76 24.23 -6.57
CA TYR A 49 -1.86 23.27 -6.66
C TYR A 49 -2.57 23.04 -5.32
N PHE A 50 -1.83 22.95 -4.21
CA PHE A 50 -2.41 22.78 -2.88
C PHE A 50 -3.16 24.05 -2.43
N SER A 51 -2.68 25.22 -2.80
CA SER A 51 -3.36 26.50 -2.54
C SER A 51 -4.68 26.62 -3.32
N ALA A 52 -4.81 25.96 -4.47
CA ALA A 52 -6.04 25.94 -5.25
C ALA A 52 -7.15 25.06 -4.64
N VAL A 53 -6.78 24.02 -3.85
CA VAL A 53 -7.72 23.04 -3.31
C VAL A 53 -8.84 23.65 -2.46
N PRO A 54 -8.59 24.55 -1.47
CA PRO A 54 -9.66 25.14 -0.67
C PRO A 54 -10.70 25.89 -1.50
N TYR A 55 -10.26 26.65 -2.50
CA TYR A 55 -11.15 27.42 -3.37
C TYR A 55 -12.00 26.53 -4.27
N MET A 56 -11.41 25.45 -4.80
CA MET A 56 -12.18 24.46 -5.55
C MET A 56 -13.19 23.72 -4.68
N LYS A 57 -12.83 23.33 -3.46
CA LYS A 57 -13.76 22.70 -2.53
C LYS A 57 -14.93 23.62 -2.20
N GLU A 58 -14.68 24.89 -1.91
CA GLU A 58 -15.71 25.88 -1.61
C GLU A 58 -16.65 26.10 -2.81
N PHE A 59 -16.08 26.18 -4.01
CA PHE A 59 -16.88 26.23 -5.24
C PHE A 59 -17.77 24.99 -5.39
N LEU A 60 -17.22 23.78 -5.19
CA LEU A 60 -17.97 22.53 -5.28
C LEU A 60 -19.11 22.45 -4.26
N LEU A 61 -18.87 22.95 -3.04
CA LEU A 61 -19.88 23.02 -1.97
C LEU A 61 -21.03 23.96 -2.33
N SER A 62 -20.71 25.12 -2.88
CA SER A 62 -21.65 26.20 -3.13
C SER A 62 -22.44 26.03 -4.44
N SER A 63 -21.90 25.34 -5.42
CA SER A 63 -22.55 25.15 -6.72
C SER A 63 -23.69 24.13 -6.65
N ARG A 64 -24.84 24.46 -7.23
CA ARG A 64 -26.01 23.57 -7.34
C ARG A 64 -26.10 22.83 -8.68
N ARG A 65 -25.23 23.18 -9.65
CA ARG A 65 -25.29 22.68 -11.03
C ARG A 65 -24.25 21.58 -11.28
N ILE A 66 -24.48 20.76 -12.32
CA ILE A 66 -23.50 19.87 -12.90
C ILE A 66 -22.38 20.72 -13.51
N TYR A 67 -21.12 20.32 -13.34
CA TYR A 67 -19.98 21.11 -13.76
C TYR A 67 -19.71 20.93 -15.25
N GLY A 68 -19.42 22.05 -15.95
CA GLY A 68 -18.98 22.06 -17.33
C GLY A 68 -17.57 21.49 -17.50
N LYS A 69 -17.18 21.30 -18.78
CA LYS A 69 -15.89 20.71 -19.17
C LYS A 69 -14.70 21.43 -18.52
N GLU A 70 -14.68 22.78 -18.55
CA GLU A 70 -13.56 23.56 -18.00
C GLU A 70 -13.31 23.32 -16.50
N ILE A 71 -14.38 23.14 -15.71
CA ILE A 71 -14.27 22.83 -14.27
C ILE A 71 -13.76 21.41 -14.07
N ASN A 72 -14.25 20.48 -14.89
CA ASN A 72 -13.79 19.08 -14.82
C ASN A 72 -12.32 18.97 -15.21
N ASP A 73 -11.85 19.66 -16.25
CA ASP A 73 -10.44 19.68 -16.68
C ASP A 73 -9.53 20.31 -15.59
N LEU A 74 -10.00 21.37 -14.92
CA LEU A 74 -9.28 21.98 -13.82
C LEU A 74 -9.18 21.03 -12.60
N LEU A 75 -10.26 20.31 -12.28
CA LEU A 75 -10.26 19.29 -11.24
C LEU A 75 -9.30 18.15 -11.57
N GLU A 76 -9.28 17.65 -12.81
CA GLU A 76 -8.32 16.65 -13.26
C GLU A 76 -6.88 17.10 -13.01
N THR A 77 -6.55 18.34 -13.42
CA THR A 77 -5.20 18.90 -13.25
C THR A 77 -4.81 18.99 -11.76
N ILE A 78 -5.69 19.51 -10.92
CA ILE A 78 -5.42 19.64 -9.48
C ILE A 78 -5.28 18.26 -8.83
N ILE A 79 -6.22 17.34 -9.09
CA ILE A 79 -6.20 16.00 -8.50
C ILE A 79 -4.95 15.21 -8.92
N ALA A 80 -4.50 15.38 -10.16
CA ALA A 80 -3.28 14.75 -10.65
C ALA A 80 -2.04 15.16 -9.83
N GLU A 81 -1.98 16.40 -9.33
CA GLU A 81 -0.83 16.92 -8.59
C GLU A 81 -0.94 16.76 -7.06
N VAL A 82 -2.12 17.01 -6.48
CA VAL A 82 -2.32 16.96 -5.03
C VAL A 82 -2.78 15.59 -4.51
N GLY A 83 -3.20 14.70 -5.42
CA GLY A 83 -3.72 13.37 -5.09
C GLY A 83 -5.23 13.36 -4.79
N SER A 84 -5.82 12.17 -4.90
CA SER A 84 -7.27 11.94 -4.72
C SER A 84 -7.76 12.22 -3.31
N ARG A 85 -6.93 11.98 -2.29
CA ARG A 85 -7.30 12.07 -0.86
C ARG A 85 -7.80 13.45 -0.45
N GLN A 86 -7.30 14.51 -1.09
CA GLN A 86 -7.74 15.89 -0.79
C GLN A 86 -9.23 16.10 -1.05
N PHE A 87 -9.83 15.36 -1.97
CA PHE A 87 -11.24 15.47 -2.34
C PHE A 87 -12.11 14.34 -1.77
N GLU A 88 -11.52 13.27 -1.22
CA GLU A 88 -12.27 12.15 -0.60
C GLU A 88 -13.11 12.57 0.61
N VAL A 89 -12.78 13.69 1.26
CA VAL A 89 -13.53 14.25 2.39
C VAL A 89 -14.88 14.84 2.00
N LEU A 90 -15.06 15.22 0.71
CA LEU A 90 -16.30 15.79 0.23
C LEU A 90 -17.44 14.76 0.25
N ASP A 91 -18.67 15.27 0.52
CA ASP A 91 -19.86 14.43 0.50
C ASP A 91 -20.10 13.83 -0.90
N ARG A 92 -20.70 12.64 -0.92
CA ARG A 92 -21.05 11.95 -2.15
C ARG A 92 -21.86 12.82 -3.11
N ARG A 93 -22.88 13.55 -2.62
CA ARG A 93 -23.77 14.40 -3.43
C ARG A 93 -23.02 15.52 -4.14
N ILE A 94 -21.89 15.96 -3.58
CA ILE A 94 -21.05 17.00 -4.17
C ILE A 94 -20.20 16.40 -5.30
N LEU A 95 -19.58 15.27 -5.05
CA LEU A 95 -18.76 14.56 -6.03
C LEU A 95 -19.59 14.11 -7.25
N GLU A 96 -20.83 13.69 -7.05
CA GLU A 96 -21.74 13.28 -8.13
C GLU A 96 -22.11 14.39 -9.13
N LYS A 97 -21.78 15.64 -8.83
CA LYS A 97 -22.00 16.76 -9.76
C LYS A 97 -20.92 16.88 -10.84
N SER A 98 -19.82 16.14 -10.70
CA SER A 98 -18.67 16.15 -11.61
C SER A 98 -18.61 14.87 -12.44
N ASP A 99 -18.44 15.02 -13.76
CA ASP A 99 -18.17 13.93 -14.70
C ASP A 99 -16.67 13.66 -14.91
N ALA A 100 -15.81 14.41 -14.18
CA ALA A 100 -14.37 14.24 -14.28
C ALA A 100 -13.97 12.79 -13.91
N PRO A 101 -13.17 12.10 -14.74
CA PRO A 101 -12.73 10.72 -14.49
C PRO A 101 -12.09 10.53 -13.11
N SER A 102 -11.24 11.46 -12.66
CA SER A 102 -10.62 11.41 -11.34
C SER A 102 -11.64 11.52 -10.21
N VAL A 103 -12.69 12.32 -10.37
CA VAL A 103 -13.75 12.45 -9.36
C VAL A 103 -14.60 11.18 -9.31
N ARG A 104 -14.90 10.57 -10.45
CA ARG A 104 -15.58 9.25 -10.49
C ARG A 104 -14.77 8.16 -9.81
N TYR A 105 -13.44 8.13 -10.04
CA TYR A 105 -12.53 7.22 -9.34
C TYR A 105 -12.56 7.47 -7.82
N ILE A 106 -12.50 8.73 -7.37
CA ILE A 106 -12.60 9.09 -5.94
C ILE A 106 -13.90 8.58 -5.33
N LEU A 107 -15.01 8.77 -6.03
CA LEU A 107 -16.31 8.32 -5.58
C LEU A 107 -16.40 6.78 -5.52
N ALA A 108 -15.89 6.08 -6.53
CA ALA A 108 -15.81 4.62 -6.54
C ALA A 108 -14.97 4.10 -5.38
N LYS A 109 -13.81 4.71 -5.11
CA LYS A 109 -12.93 4.38 -4.00
C LYS A 109 -13.60 4.60 -2.63
N LYS A 110 -14.39 5.67 -2.50
CA LYS A 110 -15.19 5.93 -1.30
C LYS A 110 -16.26 4.87 -1.07
N LEU A 111 -16.98 4.48 -2.12
CA LEU A 111 -17.99 3.41 -2.06
C LEU A 111 -17.37 2.04 -1.77
N PHE A 112 -16.21 1.75 -2.36
CA PHE A 112 -15.43 0.54 -2.08
C PHE A 112 -15.09 0.41 -0.58
N ARG A 113 -14.59 1.48 0.03
CA ARG A 113 -14.30 1.51 1.48
C ARG A 113 -15.56 1.31 2.34
N GLN A 114 -16.73 1.70 1.83
CA GLN A 114 -18.04 1.45 2.47
C GLN A 114 -18.59 0.04 2.17
N LYS A 115 -17.80 -0.83 1.51
CA LYS A 115 -18.22 -2.17 1.07
C LYS A 115 -19.40 -2.18 0.11
N LYS A 116 -19.71 -1.05 -0.55
CA LYS A 116 -20.76 -0.91 -1.57
C LYS A 116 -20.20 -1.24 -2.95
N TYR A 117 -19.80 -2.50 -3.14
CA TYR A 117 -19.03 -2.96 -4.29
C TYR A 117 -19.77 -2.78 -5.62
N ASP A 118 -21.05 -3.14 -5.71
CA ASP A 118 -21.84 -2.99 -6.94
C ASP A 118 -21.98 -1.52 -7.36
N SER A 119 -22.22 -0.63 -6.39
CA SER A 119 -22.31 0.81 -6.65
C SER A 119 -20.96 1.37 -7.13
N ALA A 120 -19.85 0.93 -6.54
CA ALA A 120 -18.52 1.32 -6.96
C ALA A 120 -18.20 0.81 -8.38
N LEU A 121 -18.52 -0.45 -8.68
CA LEU A 121 -18.34 -1.04 -10.00
C LEU A 121 -19.14 -0.30 -11.08
N ASN A 122 -20.39 0.08 -10.78
CA ASN A 122 -21.24 0.82 -11.72
C ASN A 122 -20.61 2.16 -12.14
N LEU A 123 -19.94 2.87 -11.24
CA LEU A 123 -19.21 4.11 -11.58
C LEU A 123 -18.01 3.85 -12.49
N LEU A 124 -17.38 2.68 -12.36
CA LEU A 124 -16.20 2.29 -13.14
C LEU A 124 -16.55 1.56 -14.45
N LYS A 125 -17.85 1.25 -14.71
CA LYS A 125 -18.30 0.71 -16.00
C LYS A 125 -18.07 1.70 -17.15
N LYS A 126 -18.31 3.00 -16.91
CA LYS A 126 -17.93 4.04 -17.87
C LYS A 126 -16.42 4.11 -17.90
N GLU A 127 -15.84 3.63 -18.97
CA GLU A 127 -14.40 3.53 -19.10
C GLU A 127 -13.70 4.88 -18.95
N ILE A 128 -12.56 4.87 -18.26
CA ILE A 128 -11.64 5.99 -18.19
C ILE A 128 -10.60 5.77 -19.29
N PRO A 129 -10.49 6.70 -20.26
CA PRO A 129 -9.60 6.51 -21.41
C PRO A 129 -8.14 6.40 -20.98
N ARG A 130 -7.33 5.66 -21.75
CA ARG A 130 -5.89 5.47 -21.51
C ARG A 130 -5.13 6.79 -21.41
N SER A 131 -5.60 7.83 -22.10
CA SER A 131 -5.02 9.18 -22.07
C SER A 131 -5.18 9.90 -20.74
N ASN A 132 -5.99 9.40 -19.80
CA ASN A 132 -6.13 9.96 -18.46
C ASN A 132 -5.22 9.22 -17.47
N SER A 133 -4.37 9.95 -16.76
CA SER A 133 -3.37 9.39 -15.83
C SER A 133 -3.96 8.65 -14.62
N ILE A 134 -5.26 8.79 -14.34
CA ILE A 134 -5.97 8.05 -13.29
C ILE A 134 -6.40 6.65 -13.74
N SER A 135 -6.37 6.36 -15.04
CA SER A 135 -6.89 5.11 -15.60
C SER A 135 -6.26 3.84 -15.03
N PRO A 136 -4.93 3.74 -14.75
CA PRO A 136 -4.35 2.56 -14.13
C PRO A 136 -4.94 2.29 -12.73
N PHE A 137 -5.08 3.34 -11.92
CA PHE A 137 -5.63 3.22 -10.56
C PHE A 137 -7.10 2.82 -10.57
N ALA A 138 -7.86 3.33 -11.52
CA ALA A 138 -9.27 2.97 -11.68
C ALA A 138 -9.45 1.52 -12.13
N LEU A 139 -8.59 1.03 -13.04
CA LEU A 139 -8.57 -0.36 -13.49
C LEU A 139 -8.15 -1.32 -12.38
N MET A 140 -7.14 -0.97 -11.57
CA MET A 140 -6.76 -1.74 -10.38
C MET A 140 -7.94 -1.87 -9.40
N LEU A 141 -8.60 -0.75 -9.10
CA LEU A 141 -9.78 -0.76 -8.22
C LEU A 141 -10.92 -1.59 -8.82
N LYS A 142 -11.17 -1.45 -10.13
CA LYS A 142 -12.20 -2.21 -10.84
C LYS A 142 -11.92 -3.71 -10.79
N GLY A 143 -10.70 -4.14 -11.11
CA GLY A 143 -10.31 -5.55 -11.04
C GLY A 143 -10.45 -6.13 -9.63
N SER A 144 -10.06 -5.37 -8.61
CA SER A 144 -10.23 -5.77 -7.21
C SER A 144 -11.71 -5.95 -6.82
N ILE A 145 -12.59 -5.04 -7.26
CA ILE A 145 -14.04 -5.15 -7.02
C ILE A 145 -14.62 -6.35 -7.75
N GLU A 146 -14.24 -6.56 -9.00
CA GLU A 146 -14.71 -7.68 -9.83
C GLU A 146 -14.30 -9.02 -9.20
N SER A 147 -13.06 -9.12 -8.65
CA SER A 147 -12.60 -10.31 -7.92
C SER A 147 -13.45 -10.56 -6.66
N ILE A 148 -13.72 -9.54 -5.85
CA ILE A 148 -14.58 -9.64 -4.65
C ILE A 148 -15.98 -10.10 -5.00
N LEU A 149 -16.54 -9.60 -6.12
CA LEU A 149 -17.86 -9.98 -6.62
C LEU A 149 -17.86 -11.31 -7.39
N LYS A 150 -16.75 -12.07 -7.37
CA LYS A 150 -16.57 -13.34 -8.08
C LYS A 150 -16.73 -13.25 -9.60
N LYS A 151 -16.54 -12.06 -10.18
CA LYS A 151 -16.48 -11.80 -11.62
C LYS A 151 -15.02 -12.01 -12.10
N HIS A 152 -14.56 -13.23 -12.02
CA HIS A 152 -13.13 -13.53 -12.16
C HIS A 152 -12.60 -13.24 -13.56
N THR A 153 -13.35 -13.56 -14.61
CA THR A 153 -12.95 -13.31 -16.00
C THR A 153 -12.76 -11.80 -16.27
N GLU A 154 -13.71 -10.98 -15.82
CA GLU A 154 -13.67 -9.52 -15.94
C GLU A 154 -12.51 -8.94 -15.11
N SER A 155 -12.27 -9.48 -13.92
CA SER A 155 -11.17 -9.10 -13.04
C SER A 155 -9.82 -9.30 -13.74
N LEU A 156 -9.58 -10.47 -14.34
CA LEU A 156 -8.36 -10.76 -15.08
C LEU A 156 -8.15 -9.77 -16.24
N VAL A 157 -9.21 -9.44 -16.99
CA VAL A 157 -9.15 -8.43 -18.07
C VAL A 157 -8.80 -7.05 -17.51
N SER A 158 -9.43 -6.65 -16.40
CA SER A 158 -9.17 -5.35 -15.77
C SER A 158 -7.73 -5.23 -15.27
N PHE A 159 -7.16 -6.28 -14.65
CA PHE A 159 -5.77 -6.29 -14.22
C PHE A 159 -4.78 -6.26 -15.40
N LYS A 160 -5.00 -7.04 -16.45
CA LYS A 160 -4.15 -6.99 -17.66
C LYS A 160 -4.13 -5.59 -18.28
N ARG A 161 -5.29 -4.95 -18.41
CA ARG A 161 -5.38 -3.56 -18.89
C ARG A 161 -4.71 -2.56 -17.96
N CYS A 162 -4.80 -2.77 -16.65
CA CYS A 162 -4.11 -1.95 -15.66
C CYS A 162 -2.58 -2.01 -15.87
N ILE A 163 -2.03 -3.19 -16.11
CA ILE A 163 -0.60 -3.38 -16.40
C ILE A 163 -0.20 -2.59 -17.65
N ASP A 164 -0.96 -2.73 -18.74
CA ASP A 164 -0.69 -2.02 -20.01
C ASP A 164 -0.74 -0.50 -19.85
N PHE A 165 -1.76 0.00 -19.16
CA PHE A 165 -1.93 1.44 -18.94
C PHE A 165 -0.88 2.01 -17.98
N SER A 166 -0.47 1.23 -16.97
CA SER A 166 0.62 1.61 -16.06
C SER A 166 1.95 1.74 -16.83
N ASN A 167 2.29 0.75 -17.66
CA ASN A 167 3.51 0.79 -18.49
C ASN A 167 3.52 1.98 -19.44
N TYR A 168 2.39 2.27 -20.10
CA TYR A 168 2.26 3.44 -20.94
C TYR A 168 2.58 4.74 -20.17
N TRP A 169 1.98 4.93 -18.99
CA TRP A 169 2.17 6.15 -18.22
C TRP A 169 3.54 6.25 -17.56
N ILE A 170 4.17 5.13 -17.19
CA ILE A 170 5.56 5.11 -16.70
C ILE A 170 6.50 5.71 -17.76
N GLY A 171 6.26 5.41 -19.05
CA GLY A 171 7.04 5.97 -20.16
C GLY A 171 6.75 7.44 -20.46
N GLN A 172 5.61 8.00 -20.02
CA GLN A 172 5.21 9.38 -20.31
C GLN A 172 5.63 10.40 -19.22
N PHE A 173 5.95 9.95 -18.01
CA PHE A 173 6.33 10.85 -16.94
C PHE A 173 7.86 10.92 -16.80
N ASP A 174 8.39 12.13 -16.55
CA ASP A 174 9.79 12.34 -16.20
C ASP A 174 10.05 12.30 -14.69
N ARG A 175 9.01 12.51 -13.90
CA ARG A 175 9.12 12.62 -12.43
C ARG A 175 9.19 11.24 -11.77
N ASP A 176 10.30 10.93 -11.10
CA ASP A 176 10.57 9.63 -10.44
C ASP A 176 9.51 9.18 -9.45
N TRP A 177 8.93 10.08 -8.67
CA TRP A 177 7.90 9.71 -7.71
C TRP A 177 6.62 9.20 -8.40
N ARG A 178 6.27 9.77 -9.58
CA ARG A 178 5.10 9.35 -10.34
C ARG A 178 5.36 8.00 -11.01
N LYS A 179 6.55 7.81 -11.55
CA LYS A 179 6.99 6.52 -12.10
C LYS A 179 6.91 5.44 -11.03
N ARG A 180 7.43 5.69 -9.83
CA ARG A 180 7.33 4.74 -8.71
C ARG A 180 5.90 4.41 -8.33
N GLN A 181 5.02 5.39 -8.21
CA GLN A 181 3.61 5.18 -7.90
C GLN A 181 2.91 4.30 -8.96
N LEU A 182 3.19 4.54 -10.25
CA LEU A 182 2.65 3.75 -11.35
C LEU A 182 3.25 2.36 -11.42
N ALA A 183 4.56 2.22 -11.17
CA ALA A 183 5.22 0.90 -11.09
C ALA A 183 4.61 0.05 -9.99
N MET A 184 4.35 0.62 -8.81
CA MET A 184 3.64 -0.08 -7.74
C MET A 184 2.21 -0.45 -8.13
N THR A 185 1.47 0.45 -8.80
CA THR A 185 0.12 0.15 -9.28
C THR A 185 0.14 -0.99 -10.29
N ARG A 186 1.11 -0.99 -11.21
CA ARG A 186 1.37 -2.10 -12.14
C ARG A 186 1.59 -3.40 -11.40
N ASP A 187 2.47 -3.40 -10.42
CA ASP A 187 2.85 -4.58 -9.65
C ASP A 187 1.66 -5.14 -8.85
N TYR A 188 0.82 -4.27 -8.25
CA TYR A 188 -0.45 -4.69 -7.64
C TYR A 188 -1.42 -5.29 -8.67
N CYS A 189 -1.40 -4.85 -9.93
CA CYS A 189 -2.21 -5.46 -10.98
C CYS A 189 -1.62 -6.80 -11.45
N VAL A 190 -0.29 -6.93 -11.51
CA VAL A 190 0.39 -8.21 -11.79
C VAL A 190 -0.03 -9.25 -10.76
N ILE A 191 0.04 -8.95 -9.47
CA ILE A 191 -0.35 -9.91 -8.43
C ILE A 191 -1.87 -10.07 -8.29
N GLY A 192 -2.67 -9.14 -8.81
CA GLY A 192 -4.12 -9.29 -8.90
C GLY A 192 -4.55 -10.49 -9.73
N ILE A 193 -3.75 -10.88 -10.73
CA ILE A 193 -4.01 -12.05 -11.58
C ILE A 193 -3.89 -13.35 -10.77
N PRO A 194 -2.75 -13.71 -10.17
CA PRO A 194 -2.65 -14.95 -9.40
C PRO A 194 -3.56 -14.99 -8.17
N ARG A 195 -3.86 -13.84 -7.53
CA ARG A 195 -4.87 -13.78 -6.46
C ARG A 195 -6.25 -14.15 -6.95
N THR A 196 -6.62 -13.74 -8.17
CA THR A 196 -7.89 -14.09 -8.78
C THR A 196 -7.92 -15.59 -9.13
N GLU A 197 -6.85 -16.13 -9.68
CA GLU A 197 -6.73 -17.56 -9.98
C GLU A 197 -6.75 -18.43 -8.72
N TYR A 198 -6.06 -17.99 -7.67
CA TYR A 198 -6.12 -18.64 -6.35
C TYR A 198 -7.56 -18.67 -5.81
N ALA A 199 -8.30 -17.56 -5.92
CA ALA A 199 -9.70 -17.50 -5.51
C ALA A 199 -10.62 -18.42 -6.33
N MET A 200 -10.23 -18.76 -7.56
CA MET A 200 -10.89 -19.77 -8.41
C MET A 200 -10.49 -21.20 -8.09
N GLY A 201 -9.50 -21.43 -7.22
CA GLY A 201 -8.91 -22.74 -6.95
C GLY A 201 -7.90 -23.21 -8.00
N ASN A 202 -7.50 -22.35 -8.93
CA ASN A 202 -6.52 -22.64 -9.99
C ASN A 202 -5.09 -22.49 -9.47
N PHE A 203 -4.73 -23.23 -8.42
CA PHE A 203 -3.45 -23.08 -7.70
C PHE A 203 -2.20 -23.24 -8.58
N SER A 204 -2.25 -24.12 -9.59
CA SER A 204 -1.13 -24.33 -10.53
C SER A 204 -0.90 -23.11 -11.43
N GLN A 205 -1.97 -22.47 -11.91
CA GLN A 205 -1.90 -21.26 -12.71
C GLN A 205 -1.47 -20.06 -11.85
N ALA A 206 -2.05 -19.93 -10.65
CA ALA A 206 -1.63 -18.92 -9.69
C ALA A 206 -0.13 -18.99 -9.40
N LYS A 207 0.43 -20.19 -9.19
CA LYS A 207 1.87 -20.42 -9.01
C LYS A 207 2.69 -19.86 -10.18
N SER A 208 2.25 -20.10 -11.42
CA SER A 208 2.96 -19.62 -12.60
C SER A 208 2.96 -18.09 -12.66
N HIS A 209 1.82 -17.46 -12.41
CA HIS A 209 1.68 -16.00 -12.49
C HIS A 209 2.28 -15.24 -11.30
N TYR A 210 2.49 -15.86 -10.13
CA TYR A 210 3.28 -15.23 -9.06
C TYR A 210 4.72 -14.97 -9.50
N MET A 211 5.27 -15.79 -10.39
CA MET A 211 6.64 -15.63 -10.93
C MET A 211 6.77 -14.44 -11.92
N ASP A 212 5.65 -13.87 -12.39
CA ASP A 212 5.67 -12.70 -13.29
C ASP A 212 6.08 -11.42 -12.55
N LEU A 213 6.05 -11.41 -11.20
CA LEU A 213 6.49 -10.28 -10.42
C LEU A 213 8.01 -10.30 -10.20
N SER A 214 8.69 -9.20 -10.54
CA SER A 214 10.12 -9.06 -10.28
C SER A 214 10.45 -9.13 -8.78
N LYS A 215 11.54 -9.80 -8.42
CA LYS A 215 12.09 -9.81 -7.04
C LYS A 215 12.47 -8.41 -6.55
N ASP A 216 12.72 -7.45 -7.44
CA ASP A 216 12.99 -6.05 -7.11
C ASP A 216 11.74 -5.25 -6.77
N SER A 217 10.54 -5.82 -6.97
CA SER A 217 9.30 -5.14 -6.63
C SER A 217 9.18 -4.95 -5.12
N TYR A 218 8.74 -3.75 -4.72
CA TYR A 218 8.47 -3.46 -3.30
C TYR A 218 7.46 -4.44 -2.67
N ILE A 219 6.50 -4.95 -3.47
CA ILE A 219 5.46 -5.85 -2.99
C ILE A 219 5.85 -7.33 -3.08
N TRP A 220 7.02 -7.65 -3.65
CA TRP A 220 7.49 -9.03 -3.76
C TRP A 220 7.53 -9.78 -2.40
N PRO A 221 7.96 -9.16 -1.30
CA PRO A 221 7.92 -9.84 0.00
C PRO A 221 6.51 -10.20 0.48
N GLU A 222 5.47 -9.45 0.09
CA GLU A 222 4.09 -9.78 0.44
C GLU A 222 3.66 -11.07 -0.24
N ILE A 223 4.05 -11.27 -1.50
CA ILE A 223 3.63 -12.43 -2.27
C ILE A 223 4.30 -13.73 -1.85
N LEU A 224 5.46 -13.70 -1.21
CA LEU A 224 6.10 -14.91 -0.68
C LEU A 224 5.17 -15.68 0.27
N PHE A 225 4.41 -14.96 1.09
CA PHE A 225 3.42 -15.55 1.99
C PHE A 225 2.22 -16.13 1.23
N GLU A 226 1.75 -15.43 0.19
CA GLU A 226 0.68 -15.92 -0.68
C GLU A 226 1.14 -17.15 -1.47
N GLU A 227 2.37 -17.14 -2.00
CA GLU A 227 2.98 -18.31 -2.64
C GLU A 227 3.15 -19.49 -1.67
N ALA A 228 3.46 -19.22 -0.40
CA ALA A 228 3.55 -20.27 0.61
C ALA A 228 2.18 -20.93 0.82
N TRP A 229 1.09 -20.16 0.96
CA TRP A 229 -0.27 -20.69 1.00
C TRP A 229 -0.64 -21.44 -0.28
N ASN A 230 -0.29 -20.91 -1.44
CA ASN A 230 -0.53 -21.58 -2.72
C ASN A 230 0.21 -22.93 -2.81
N SER A 231 1.46 -22.98 -2.34
CA SER A 231 2.24 -24.22 -2.26
C SER A 231 1.62 -25.23 -1.29
N TRP A 232 1.06 -24.74 -0.17
CA TRP A 232 0.35 -25.55 0.80
C TRP A 232 -0.91 -26.20 0.21
N HIS A 233 -1.71 -25.45 -0.56
CA HIS A 233 -2.87 -26.00 -1.29
C HIS A 233 -2.47 -27.00 -2.35
N LEU A 234 -1.31 -26.84 -2.97
CA LEU A 234 -0.72 -27.83 -3.88
C LEU A 234 -0.10 -29.03 -3.14
N LYS A 235 -0.23 -29.12 -1.81
CA LYS A 235 0.37 -30.15 -0.95
C LYS A 235 1.90 -30.22 -1.03
N ASN A 236 2.54 -29.14 -1.47
CA ASN A 236 3.99 -29.03 -1.53
C ASN A 236 4.53 -28.36 -0.25
N PHE A 237 4.45 -29.08 0.86
CA PHE A 237 4.78 -28.57 2.20
C PHE A 237 6.25 -28.16 2.35
N ASN A 238 7.15 -28.89 1.70
CA ASN A 238 8.57 -28.56 1.70
C ASN A 238 8.85 -27.20 1.05
N ARG A 239 8.14 -26.86 -0.02
CA ARG A 239 8.23 -25.54 -0.65
C ARG A 239 7.52 -24.47 0.16
N THR A 240 6.41 -24.80 0.83
CA THR A 240 5.76 -23.88 1.78
C THR A 240 6.74 -23.42 2.85
N LEU A 241 7.41 -24.34 3.54
CA LEU A 241 8.41 -24.02 4.56
C LEU A 241 9.59 -23.23 4.00
N GLY A 242 10.03 -23.56 2.78
CA GLY A 242 11.09 -22.84 2.09
C GLY A 242 10.74 -21.37 1.81
N LYS A 243 9.52 -21.09 1.37
CA LYS A 243 9.04 -19.70 1.21
C LYS A 243 9.03 -18.96 2.54
N LEU A 244 8.57 -19.61 3.61
CA LEU A 244 8.49 -18.98 4.93
C LEU A 244 9.87 -18.71 5.56
N VAL A 245 10.85 -19.57 5.33
CA VAL A 245 12.22 -19.36 5.85
C VAL A 245 12.88 -18.13 5.25
N THR A 246 12.51 -17.73 4.05
CA THR A 246 13.01 -16.51 3.38
C THR A 246 12.80 -15.25 4.23
N TYR A 247 11.70 -15.19 5.01
CA TYR A 247 11.44 -14.05 5.90
C TYR A 247 12.44 -13.90 7.05
N LYS A 248 13.26 -14.90 7.33
CA LYS A 248 14.35 -14.81 8.32
C LYS A 248 15.57 -14.05 7.77
N ALA A 249 15.62 -13.78 6.47
CA ALA A 249 16.69 -12.99 5.88
C ALA A 249 16.69 -11.57 6.47
N PRO A 250 17.84 -11.01 6.86
CA PRO A 250 17.95 -9.70 7.48
C PRO A 250 17.33 -8.56 6.66
N ILE A 251 17.33 -8.68 5.32
CA ILE A 251 16.73 -7.71 4.42
C ILE A 251 15.22 -7.55 4.63
N PHE A 252 14.54 -8.56 5.19
CA PHE A 252 13.09 -8.55 5.46
C PHE A 252 12.72 -8.24 6.90
N SER A 253 13.66 -7.83 7.73
CA SER A 253 13.42 -7.47 9.15
C SER A 253 12.35 -6.39 9.36
N TYR A 254 11.99 -5.66 8.31
CA TYR A 254 10.91 -4.65 8.35
C TYR A 254 9.52 -5.21 8.04
N ILE A 255 9.42 -6.48 7.64
CA ILE A 255 8.12 -7.09 7.34
C ILE A 255 7.52 -7.65 8.61
N PHE A 256 6.32 -7.21 8.91
CA PHE A 256 5.57 -7.72 10.03
C PHE A 256 4.35 -8.51 9.54
N ASN A 257 4.42 -9.83 9.69
CA ASN A 257 3.31 -10.75 9.39
C ASN A 257 3.36 -11.96 10.36
N PRO A 258 2.66 -11.90 11.50
CA PRO A 258 2.69 -12.99 12.48
C PRO A 258 2.01 -14.27 12.00
N GLU A 259 1.18 -14.23 10.95
CA GLU A 259 0.50 -15.39 10.36
C GLU A 259 1.49 -16.34 9.67
N ILE A 260 2.72 -15.88 9.36
CA ILE A 260 3.82 -16.72 8.88
C ILE A 260 4.08 -17.87 9.85
N GLU A 261 4.08 -17.62 11.16
CA GLU A 261 4.33 -18.65 12.15
C GLU A 261 3.15 -19.63 12.26
N VAL A 262 1.91 -19.19 12.00
CA VAL A 262 0.74 -20.08 11.93
C VAL A 262 0.90 -21.09 10.79
N LEU A 263 1.20 -20.58 9.57
CA LEU A 263 1.37 -21.44 8.41
C LEU A 263 2.57 -22.39 8.58
N ASN A 264 3.62 -21.93 9.25
CA ASN A 264 4.80 -22.72 9.57
C ASN A 264 4.42 -23.89 10.50
N ALA A 265 3.80 -23.61 11.66
CA ALA A 265 3.36 -24.63 12.60
C ALA A 265 2.34 -25.59 11.99
N LEU A 266 1.35 -25.05 11.25
CA LEU A 266 0.34 -25.85 10.55
C LEU A 266 0.96 -26.82 9.54
N THR A 267 2.00 -26.38 8.82
CA THR A 267 2.68 -27.21 7.84
C THR A 267 3.39 -28.38 8.51
N TYR A 268 4.04 -28.17 9.65
CA TYR A 268 4.63 -29.26 10.44
C TYR A 268 3.56 -30.23 10.99
N VAL A 269 2.42 -29.72 11.45
CA VAL A 269 1.29 -30.56 11.89
C VAL A 269 0.79 -31.47 10.76
N TYR A 270 0.69 -30.93 9.53
CA TYR A 270 0.28 -31.72 8.35
C TYR A 270 1.32 -32.75 7.90
N LEU A 271 2.56 -32.57 8.27
CA LEU A 271 3.63 -33.57 8.09
C LEU A 271 3.74 -34.54 9.28
N CYS A 272 2.89 -34.41 10.30
CA CYS A 272 2.95 -35.14 11.58
C CYS A 272 4.27 -34.93 12.36
N LEU A 273 4.97 -33.81 12.09
CA LEU A 273 6.19 -33.41 12.76
C LEU A 273 5.83 -32.53 13.99
N TYR A 274 5.20 -33.15 15.00
CA TYR A 274 4.57 -32.44 16.12
C TYR A 274 5.57 -31.72 17.01
N GLU A 275 6.79 -32.25 17.19
CA GLU A 275 7.83 -31.58 17.97
C GLU A 275 8.31 -30.30 17.28
N ASP A 276 8.50 -30.32 15.94
CA ASP A 276 8.87 -29.13 15.20
C ASP A 276 7.75 -28.08 15.24
N ALA A 277 6.49 -28.53 15.14
CA ALA A 277 5.33 -27.65 15.31
C ALA A 277 5.29 -27.01 16.70
N GLN A 278 5.56 -27.78 17.77
CA GLN A 278 5.60 -27.28 19.14
C GLN A 278 6.70 -26.21 19.32
N ILE A 279 7.88 -26.41 18.76
CA ILE A 279 8.98 -25.44 18.80
C ILE A 279 8.54 -24.11 18.18
N VAL A 280 7.81 -24.12 17.07
CA VAL A 280 7.29 -22.91 16.42
C VAL A 280 6.26 -22.22 17.33
N VAL A 281 5.33 -22.98 17.92
CA VAL A 281 4.31 -22.44 18.83
C VAL A 281 4.98 -21.79 20.05
N ASP A 282 5.91 -22.47 20.72
CA ASP A 282 6.56 -21.97 21.92
C ASP A 282 7.39 -20.72 21.67
N ARG A 283 8.07 -20.64 20.50
CA ARG A 283 8.78 -19.45 20.04
C ARG A 283 7.80 -18.28 19.86
N PHE A 284 6.68 -18.50 19.18
CA PHE A 284 5.66 -17.48 18.98
C PHE A 284 5.16 -16.91 20.31
N TYR A 285 4.82 -17.77 21.28
CA TYR A 285 4.38 -17.31 22.59
C TYR A 285 5.47 -16.52 23.31
N LYS A 286 6.73 -16.95 23.23
CA LYS A 286 7.87 -16.24 23.82
C LYS A 286 8.06 -14.85 23.23
N ASP A 287 7.95 -14.73 21.91
CA ASP A 287 8.26 -13.49 21.20
C ASP A 287 7.14 -12.44 21.33
N TYR A 288 5.88 -12.88 21.43
CA TYR A 288 4.74 -11.96 21.35
C TYR A 288 3.94 -11.78 22.64
N SER A 289 3.94 -12.70 23.60
CA SER A 289 3.01 -12.67 24.76
C SER A 289 3.14 -11.42 25.63
N GLU A 290 4.36 -10.95 25.91
CA GLU A 290 4.60 -9.74 26.70
C GLU A 290 4.55 -8.47 25.85
N ASN A 291 5.05 -8.54 24.63
CA ASN A 291 5.22 -7.39 23.75
C ASN A 291 3.89 -6.81 23.23
N VAL A 292 2.87 -7.65 23.02
CA VAL A 292 1.53 -7.19 22.59
C VAL A 292 0.90 -6.27 23.62
N ARG A 293 1.00 -6.60 24.90
CA ARG A 293 0.46 -5.75 25.99
C ARG A 293 1.06 -4.34 25.97
N VAL A 294 2.34 -4.22 25.57
CA VAL A 294 2.99 -2.90 25.43
C VAL A 294 2.39 -2.10 24.29
N VAL A 295 2.08 -2.74 23.14
CA VAL A 295 1.44 -2.08 22.00
C VAL A 295 0.03 -1.62 22.36
N ASP A 296 -0.77 -2.49 23.01
CA ASP A 296 -2.14 -2.16 23.42
C ASP A 296 -2.15 -1.01 24.43
N LYS A 297 -1.24 -1.04 25.43
CA LYS A 297 -1.06 0.05 26.37
C LYS A 297 -0.67 1.34 25.68
N PHE A 298 0.29 1.30 24.75
CA PHE A 298 0.69 2.47 23.95
C PHE A 298 -0.49 3.08 23.19
N LEU A 299 -1.35 2.25 22.59
CA LEU A 299 -2.56 2.70 21.89
C LEU A 299 -3.60 3.28 22.84
N ALA A 300 -3.78 2.70 24.03
CA ALA A 300 -4.70 3.18 25.06
C ALA A 300 -4.25 4.52 25.65
N ASP A 301 -2.98 4.65 26.03
CA ASP A 301 -2.40 5.84 26.66
C ASP A 301 -2.48 7.08 25.75
N HIS A 302 -2.36 6.89 24.43
CA HIS A 302 -2.35 8.00 23.47
C HIS A 302 -3.66 8.20 22.71
N GLY A 303 -4.61 7.26 22.81
CA GLY A 303 -5.97 7.34 22.27
C GLY A 303 -6.03 7.79 20.81
N ARG A 304 -6.73 8.90 20.52
CA ARG A 304 -6.85 9.49 19.16
C ARG A 304 -5.96 10.70 18.95
N ASN A 305 -4.87 10.85 19.68
CA ASN A 305 -3.95 11.96 19.48
C ASN A 305 -3.11 11.76 18.19
N HIS A 306 -3.71 12.05 17.05
CA HIS A 306 -3.08 11.85 15.72
C HIS A 306 -1.77 12.63 15.56
N LYS A 307 -1.67 13.83 16.16
CA LYS A 307 -0.43 14.61 16.15
C LYS A 307 0.72 13.84 16.81
N PHE A 308 0.44 13.14 17.91
CA PHE A 308 1.43 12.31 18.59
C PHE A 308 1.96 11.18 17.70
N TYR A 309 1.06 10.42 17.07
CA TYR A 309 1.45 9.32 16.16
C TYR A 309 2.27 9.81 14.95
N TYR A 310 1.93 10.99 14.43
CA TYR A 310 2.75 11.62 13.38
C TYR A 310 4.17 11.92 13.89
N ILE A 311 4.33 12.47 15.10
CA ILE A 311 5.64 12.78 15.67
C ILE A 311 6.45 11.51 15.86
N VAL A 312 5.86 10.45 16.42
CA VAL A 312 6.53 9.15 16.62
C VAL A 312 7.02 8.57 15.28
N ALA A 313 6.17 8.59 14.25
CA ALA A 313 6.54 8.12 12.92
C ALA A 313 7.68 8.96 12.30
N LYS A 314 7.63 10.29 12.43
CA LYS A 314 8.68 11.20 11.97
C LYS A 314 10.00 10.96 12.70
N ASP A 315 9.96 10.79 14.03
CA ASP A 315 11.14 10.49 14.84
C ASP A 315 11.76 9.15 14.43
N ARG A 316 10.92 8.14 14.20
CA ARG A 316 11.39 6.84 13.69
C ARG A 316 12.03 6.97 12.30
N GLN A 317 11.45 7.74 11.40
CA GLN A 317 11.99 8.00 10.07
C GLN A 317 13.34 8.72 10.11
N SER A 318 13.57 9.54 11.14
CA SER A 318 14.87 10.20 11.39
C SER A 318 15.91 9.33 12.11
N GLY A 319 15.62 8.03 12.30
CA GLY A 319 16.55 7.07 12.92
C GLY A 319 16.52 7.04 14.45
N LYS A 320 15.63 7.77 15.09
CA LYS A 320 15.50 7.69 16.57
C LYS A 320 14.93 6.33 16.97
N VAL A 321 15.68 5.62 17.80
CA VAL A 321 15.31 4.31 18.36
C VAL A 321 15.02 4.51 19.85
N GLY A 322 13.90 3.99 20.31
CA GLY A 322 13.54 3.99 21.72
C GLY A 322 12.30 3.16 21.98
N GLY A 323 12.19 2.64 23.20
CA GLY A 323 11.02 1.88 23.64
C GLY A 323 11.08 0.39 23.31
N ASN A 324 9.90 -0.21 23.19
CA ASN A 324 9.73 -1.66 23.00
C ASN A 324 10.18 -2.11 21.59
N PRO A 325 10.92 -3.23 21.46
CA PRO A 325 11.38 -3.76 20.16
C PRO A 325 10.24 -4.00 19.17
N LEU A 326 9.15 -4.66 19.58
CA LEU A 326 8.00 -4.91 18.72
C LEU A 326 7.38 -3.62 18.18
N LEU A 327 7.20 -2.60 19.04
CA LEU A 327 6.68 -1.31 18.59
C LEU A 327 7.59 -0.66 17.55
N ASN A 328 8.91 -0.80 17.72
CA ASN A 328 9.88 -0.31 16.72
C ASN A 328 9.75 -1.03 15.38
N ASP A 329 9.55 -2.36 15.39
CA ASP A 329 9.38 -3.15 14.17
C ASP A 329 8.06 -2.81 13.46
N LEU A 330 6.97 -2.67 14.21
CA LEU A 330 5.69 -2.21 13.67
C LEU A 330 5.79 -0.80 13.05
N MET A 331 6.49 0.11 13.72
CA MET A 331 6.72 1.45 13.18
C MET A 331 7.61 1.42 11.91
N ASN A 332 8.62 0.55 11.86
CA ASN A 332 9.43 0.35 10.65
C ASN A 332 8.58 -0.14 9.49
N ALA A 333 7.70 -1.11 9.71
CA ALA A 333 6.77 -1.60 8.71
C ALA A 333 5.86 -0.46 8.19
N ILE A 334 5.29 0.35 9.09
CA ILE A 334 4.38 1.44 8.75
C ILE A 334 5.07 2.54 7.93
N ILE A 335 6.27 2.99 8.34
CA ILE A 335 6.95 4.10 7.62
C ILE A 335 7.48 3.69 6.25
N ARG A 336 7.67 2.40 6.01
CA ARG A 336 8.05 1.85 4.70
C ARG A 336 6.84 1.54 3.82
N ASP A 337 5.64 1.55 4.37
CA ASP A 337 4.42 1.33 3.60
C ASP A 337 4.22 2.43 2.54
N PRO A 338 3.93 2.04 1.29
CA PRO A 338 3.71 2.98 0.20
C PRO A 338 2.61 4.01 0.44
N ALA A 339 1.55 3.63 1.13
CA ALA A 339 0.46 4.56 1.44
C ALA A 339 0.88 5.60 2.49
N TYR A 340 1.76 5.22 3.44
CA TYR A 340 2.41 6.18 4.33
C TYR A 340 3.31 7.13 3.53
N ALA A 341 4.14 6.58 2.65
CA ALA A 341 5.06 7.36 1.82
C ALA A 341 4.30 8.37 0.94
N GLU A 342 3.18 7.97 0.31
CA GLU A 342 2.31 8.87 -0.46
C GLU A 342 1.77 10.02 0.39
N LEU A 343 1.25 9.72 1.57
CA LEU A 343 0.74 10.73 2.51
C LEU A 343 1.83 11.72 2.92
N TYR A 344 3.01 11.20 3.24
CA TYR A 344 4.13 12.00 3.69
C TYR A 344 4.72 12.87 2.56
N GLN A 345 4.85 12.35 1.35
CA GLN A 345 5.28 13.11 0.17
C GLN A 345 4.28 14.22 -0.16
N THR A 346 2.99 13.94 -0.07
CA THR A 346 1.94 14.96 -0.23
C THR A 346 2.10 16.10 0.79
N PHE A 347 2.37 15.75 2.06
CA PHE A 347 2.62 16.74 3.11
C PHE A 347 3.88 17.57 2.84
N LEU A 348 4.97 16.96 2.36
CA LEU A 348 6.21 17.67 2.02
C LEU A 348 5.99 18.67 0.89
N LYS A 349 5.32 18.27 -0.21
CA LYS A 349 5.01 19.14 -1.34
C LYS A 349 4.16 20.35 -0.91
N GLY A 350 3.12 20.11 -0.13
CA GLY A 350 2.28 21.21 0.39
C GLY A 350 3.09 22.13 1.33
N SER A 351 4.04 21.59 2.08
CA SER A 351 4.94 22.37 2.95
C SER A 351 5.91 23.24 2.14
N GLU A 352 6.42 22.75 1.01
CA GLU A 352 7.23 23.53 0.08
C GLU A 352 6.41 24.64 -0.58
N GLU A 353 5.17 24.35 -0.98
CA GLU A 353 4.26 25.35 -1.51
C GLU A 353 3.96 26.44 -0.47
N LEU A 354 3.78 26.08 0.80
CA LEU A 354 3.61 27.06 1.88
C LEU A 354 4.83 27.99 2.03
N LYS A 355 6.06 27.50 1.83
CA LYS A 355 7.26 28.34 1.82
C LYS A 355 7.21 29.34 0.66
N LYS A 356 6.81 28.90 -0.55
CA LYS A 356 6.64 29.79 -1.72
C LYS A 356 5.57 30.86 -1.45
N VAL A 357 4.42 30.48 -0.90
CA VAL A 357 3.34 31.44 -0.56
C VAL A 357 3.82 32.45 0.49
N LYS A 358 4.56 32.03 1.50
CA LYS A 358 5.14 32.94 2.51
C LYS A 358 6.16 33.91 1.94
N ALA A 359 6.83 33.58 0.86
CA ALA A 359 7.79 34.47 0.19
C ALA A 359 7.14 35.55 -0.69
N LEU A 360 5.82 35.47 -0.97
CA LEU A 360 5.11 36.48 -1.73
C LEU A 360 5.07 37.86 -0.99
N PRO A 361 4.89 38.97 -1.69
CA PRO A 361 4.71 40.31 -1.09
C PRO A 361 3.55 40.30 -0.09
N ASN A 362 3.68 41.12 0.96
CA ASN A 362 2.67 41.19 2.00
C ASN A 362 1.35 41.74 1.46
N SER A 363 0.28 40.94 1.66
CA SER A 363 -1.07 41.27 1.25
C SER A 363 -2.08 40.43 2.02
N PHE A 364 -3.33 40.87 2.05
CA PHE A 364 -4.43 40.08 2.62
C PHE A 364 -4.60 38.74 1.88
N PHE A 365 -4.44 38.74 0.56
CA PHE A 365 -4.45 37.53 -0.27
C PHE A 365 -3.38 36.50 0.17
N LYS A 366 -2.10 36.94 0.29
CA LYS A 366 -1.02 36.10 0.81
C LYS A 366 -1.35 35.49 2.18
N THR A 367 -1.78 36.36 3.10
CA THR A 367 -2.08 35.95 4.48
C THR A 367 -3.19 34.92 4.52
N THR A 368 -4.24 35.09 3.70
CA THR A 368 -5.35 34.14 3.60
C THR A 368 -4.93 32.85 2.99
N MET A 369 -4.16 32.85 1.87
CA MET A 369 -3.62 31.63 1.26
C MET A 369 -2.73 30.86 2.24
N ALA A 370 -1.80 31.57 2.89
CA ALA A 370 -0.88 30.94 3.85
C ALA A 370 -1.64 30.28 5.02
N ARG A 371 -2.70 30.93 5.52
CA ARG A 371 -3.56 30.39 6.59
C ARG A 371 -4.31 29.15 6.12
N ASN A 372 -4.96 29.22 4.96
CA ASN A 372 -5.72 28.10 4.40
C ASN A 372 -4.80 26.88 4.14
N LEU A 373 -3.62 27.12 3.59
CA LEU A 373 -2.65 26.07 3.32
C LEU A 373 -2.07 25.49 4.61
N PHE A 374 -1.78 26.31 5.62
CA PHE A 374 -1.35 25.84 6.93
C PHE A 374 -2.41 24.95 7.60
N THR A 375 -3.69 25.35 7.53
CA THR A 375 -4.81 24.52 8.04
C THR A 375 -4.91 23.19 7.30
N ALA A 376 -4.79 23.21 5.97
CA ALA A 376 -4.80 21.99 5.15
C ALA A 376 -3.62 21.06 5.49
N LEU A 377 -2.43 21.61 5.72
CA LEU A 377 -1.25 20.83 6.13
C LEU A 377 -1.38 20.26 7.56
N THR A 378 -2.02 21.01 8.46
CA THR A 378 -2.34 20.50 9.80
C THR A 378 -3.26 19.27 9.71
N LEU A 379 -4.28 19.34 8.89
CA LEU A 379 -5.18 18.22 8.62
C LEU A 379 -4.44 17.05 7.95
N GLN A 380 -3.56 17.33 6.99
CA GLN A 380 -2.75 16.30 6.32
C GLN A 380 -1.81 15.59 7.31
N ARG A 381 -1.17 16.32 8.22
CA ARG A 381 -0.38 15.77 9.32
C ARG A 381 -1.22 14.83 10.20
N ASP A 382 -2.41 15.25 10.55
CA ASP A 382 -3.31 14.45 11.39
C ASP A 382 -3.82 13.20 10.64
N LEU A 383 -3.98 13.26 9.32
CA LEU A 383 -4.26 12.10 8.48
C LEU A 383 -3.10 11.09 8.47
N ILE A 384 -1.85 11.56 8.45
CA ILE A 384 -0.67 10.68 8.57
C ILE A 384 -0.69 9.99 9.94
N GLY A 385 -0.91 10.73 11.02
CA GLY A 385 -1.00 10.16 12.37
C GLY A 385 -2.17 9.18 12.54
N ALA A 386 -3.32 9.49 11.94
CA ALA A 386 -4.46 8.58 11.92
C ALA A 386 -4.14 7.27 11.17
N TYR A 387 -3.40 7.36 10.06
CA TYR A 387 -2.92 6.20 9.31
C TYR A 387 -2.00 5.33 10.17
N VAL A 388 -1.01 5.92 10.83
CA VAL A 388 -0.10 5.21 11.74
C VAL A 388 -0.87 4.50 12.85
N ARG A 389 -1.78 5.21 13.53
CA ARG A 389 -2.61 4.63 14.58
C ARG A 389 -3.46 3.48 14.07
N GLN A 390 -4.08 3.64 12.90
CA GLN A 390 -4.91 2.59 12.31
C GLN A 390 -4.11 1.32 12.02
N ASN A 391 -2.89 1.44 11.48
CA ASN A 391 -2.03 0.30 11.22
C ASN A 391 -1.54 -0.37 12.51
N LEU A 392 -1.17 0.40 13.54
CA LEU A 392 -0.82 -0.17 14.84
C LEU A 392 -1.99 -0.98 15.45
N ASN A 393 -3.23 -0.46 15.37
CA ASN A 393 -4.41 -1.22 15.79
C ASN A 393 -4.61 -2.50 14.95
N GLN A 394 -4.38 -2.41 13.64
CA GLN A 394 -4.50 -3.56 12.75
C GLN A 394 -3.47 -4.64 13.10
N TYR A 395 -2.23 -4.25 13.36
CA TYR A 395 -1.18 -5.18 13.77
C TYR A 395 -1.46 -5.83 15.13
N SER A 396 -1.90 -5.05 16.14
CA SER A 396 -2.34 -5.60 17.43
C SER A 396 -3.45 -6.62 17.25
N TYR A 397 -4.46 -6.31 16.43
CA TYR A 397 -5.54 -7.25 16.09
C TYR A 397 -5.03 -8.52 15.40
N GLN A 398 -4.12 -8.39 14.43
CA GLN A 398 -3.52 -9.54 13.74
C GLN A 398 -2.77 -10.45 14.71
N ILE A 399 -1.99 -9.88 15.63
CA ILE A 399 -1.27 -10.66 16.65
C ILE A 399 -2.28 -11.41 17.53
N THR A 400 -3.32 -10.74 18.03
CA THR A 400 -4.37 -11.38 18.85
C THR A 400 -5.02 -12.54 18.11
N LYS A 401 -5.39 -12.35 16.85
CA LYS A 401 -5.94 -13.41 16.00
C LYS A 401 -4.96 -14.57 15.84
N THR A 402 -3.67 -14.26 15.68
CA THR A 402 -2.63 -15.28 15.56
C THR A 402 -2.48 -16.08 16.86
N PHE A 403 -2.63 -15.47 18.03
CA PHE A 403 -2.66 -16.20 19.31
C PHE A 403 -3.82 -17.22 19.37
N GLU A 404 -5.00 -16.83 18.91
CA GLU A 404 -6.14 -17.76 18.81
C GLU A 404 -5.82 -18.95 17.92
N GLN A 405 -5.27 -18.71 16.74
CA GLN A 405 -4.88 -19.76 15.80
C GLN A 405 -3.79 -20.67 16.36
N MET A 406 -2.76 -20.09 17.00
CA MET A 406 -1.69 -20.86 17.65
C MET A 406 -2.20 -21.70 18.82
N THR A 407 -3.21 -21.21 19.55
CA THR A 407 -3.86 -21.98 20.62
C THR A 407 -4.54 -23.23 20.06
N TYR A 408 -5.26 -23.13 18.93
CA TYR A 408 -5.87 -24.28 18.28
C TYR A 408 -4.81 -25.27 17.79
N ILE A 409 -3.73 -24.79 17.19
CA ILE A 409 -2.61 -25.66 16.75
C ILE A 409 -2.00 -26.38 17.94
N LYS A 410 -1.76 -25.68 19.05
CA LYS A 410 -1.24 -26.29 20.29
C LYS A 410 -2.15 -27.40 20.82
N LEU A 411 -3.45 -27.18 20.84
CA LEU A 411 -4.43 -28.19 21.27
C LEU A 411 -4.42 -29.41 20.32
N GLU A 412 -4.31 -29.19 19.01
CA GLU A 412 -4.21 -30.28 18.04
C GLU A 412 -2.92 -31.09 18.24
N ILE A 413 -1.77 -30.45 18.45
CA ILE A 413 -0.49 -31.10 18.75
C ILE A 413 -0.64 -32.00 19.99
N LEU A 414 -1.15 -31.45 21.09
CA LEU A 414 -1.34 -32.19 22.35
C LEU A 414 -2.28 -33.39 22.18
N GLY A 415 -3.37 -33.21 21.43
CA GLY A 415 -4.30 -34.29 21.10
C GLY A 415 -3.66 -35.42 20.31
N ARG A 416 -2.84 -35.10 19.32
CA ARG A 416 -2.13 -36.07 18.48
C ARG A 416 -1.01 -36.79 19.23
N GLN A 417 -0.18 -36.05 19.98
CA GLN A 417 0.87 -36.61 20.83
C GLN A 417 0.30 -37.60 21.86
N LYS A 418 -0.84 -37.27 22.50
CA LYS A 418 -1.53 -38.19 23.41
C LYS A 418 -1.93 -39.47 22.70
N LYS A 419 -2.47 -39.39 21.48
CA LYS A 419 -2.85 -40.58 20.68
C LYS A 419 -1.63 -41.42 20.33
N GLU A 420 -0.52 -40.82 19.96
CA GLU A 420 0.73 -41.52 19.64
C GLU A 420 1.31 -42.24 20.84
N LEU A 421 1.35 -41.57 22.02
CA LEU A 421 1.78 -42.19 23.28
C LEU A 421 0.93 -43.41 23.66
N MET A 422 -0.36 -43.41 23.32
CA MET A 422 -1.26 -44.56 23.56
C MET A 422 -1.07 -45.68 22.55
N THR A 423 -0.45 -45.41 21.37
CA THR A 423 -0.23 -46.36 20.31
C THR A 423 1.25 -46.74 20.13
N ALA A 424 2.13 -46.28 21.03
CA ALA A 424 3.57 -46.35 20.87
C ALA A 424 4.08 -47.79 20.75
N THR A 425 4.61 -48.08 19.58
CA THR A 425 5.63 -49.10 19.32
C THR A 425 6.86 -48.38 18.78
N LEU A 426 7.94 -48.44 19.56
CA LEU A 426 9.36 -48.25 19.18
C LEU A 426 9.75 -47.09 18.26
N GLU A 427 10.67 -46.30 18.79
CA GLU A 427 11.43 -45.23 18.17
C GLU A 427 11.96 -45.61 16.77
N MET A 428 11.45 -44.99 15.74
CA MET A 428 12.19 -44.88 14.49
C MET A 428 12.94 -43.55 14.52
N GLY A 429 14.25 -43.62 14.33
CA GLY A 429 15.10 -42.44 14.17
C GLY A 429 14.54 -41.52 13.07
N ARG A 430 14.51 -40.23 13.33
CA ARG A 430 14.05 -39.21 12.38
C ARG A 430 14.84 -39.30 11.07
N ASP A 431 14.25 -39.89 10.03
CA ASP A 431 14.82 -39.90 8.69
C ASP A 431 14.46 -38.57 8.00
N ARG A 432 15.37 -37.61 8.09
CA ARG A 432 15.27 -36.41 7.27
C ARG A 432 15.43 -36.79 5.81
N GLY A 433 14.43 -36.44 4.99
CA GLY A 433 14.39 -36.83 3.59
C GLY A 433 15.63 -36.43 2.80
N SER A 434 16.03 -37.25 1.84
CA SER A 434 17.12 -36.89 0.94
C SER A 434 16.65 -35.86 -0.08
N VAL A 435 17.51 -34.89 -0.42
CA VAL A 435 17.27 -33.91 -1.52
C VAL A 435 17.00 -34.59 -2.87
N LYS A 436 17.38 -35.87 -3.01
CA LYS A 436 17.13 -36.69 -4.23
C LYS A 436 15.64 -36.89 -4.51
N TYR A 437 14.78 -36.83 -3.50
CA TYR A 437 13.33 -37.02 -3.65
C TYR A 437 12.57 -35.70 -3.96
N LEU A 438 13.26 -34.55 -3.96
CA LEU A 438 12.64 -33.29 -4.30
C LEU A 438 12.46 -33.18 -5.82
N THR A 439 11.23 -32.86 -6.23
CA THR A 439 10.93 -32.59 -7.64
C THR A 439 11.69 -31.35 -8.09
N ARG A 440 12.50 -31.50 -9.13
CA ARG A 440 13.27 -30.40 -9.73
C ARG A 440 13.15 -30.42 -11.25
N THR A 441 13.29 -29.23 -11.82
CA THR A 441 13.47 -29.08 -13.27
C THR A 441 14.93 -29.29 -13.66
N SER A 442 15.23 -29.43 -14.96
CA SER A 442 16.61 -29.51 -15.48
C SER A 442 17.46 -28.27 -15.20
N LYS A 443 16.83 -27.17 -14.83
CA LYS A 443 17.49 -25.88 -14.51
C LYS A 443 17.69 -25.65 -13.02
N GLN A 444 17.28 -26.58 -12.15
CA GLN A 444 17.36 -26.43 -10.70
C GLN A 444 18.41 -27.36 -10.13
N TYR A 445 19.29 -26.80 -9.30
CA TYR A 445 20.28 -27.52 -8.51
C TYR A 445 20.00 -27.26 -7.03
N PHE A 446 20.22 -28.28 -6.19
CA PHE A 446 20.06 -28.15 -4.74
C PHE A 446 21.40 -28.28 -4.05
N TRP A 447 21.64 -27.40 -3.11
CA TRP A 447 22.76 -27.48 -2.15
C TRP A 447 22.27 -27.19 -0.73
N ASN A 448 23.09 -27.50 0.25
CA ASN A 448 22.73 -27.36 1.64
C ASN A 448 22.70 -25.89 2.05
N PHE A 449 21.70 -25.51 2.84
CA PHE A 449 21.63 -24.21 3.47
C PHE A 449 22.56 -24.15 4.68
N ASN A 450 23.55 -23.25 4.66
CA ASN A 450 24.57 -23.09 5.71
C ASN A 450 24.28 -21.92 6.66
N GLY A 451 23.09 -21.32 6.60
CA GLY A 451 22.71 -20.19 7.44
C GLY A 451 22.88 -18.81 6.78
N GLU A 452 23.41 -18.75 5.55
CA GLU A 452 23.58 -17.53 4.78
C GLU A 452 22.39 -17.32 3.84
N PHE A 453 21.96 -16.06 3.66
CA PHE A 453 20.90 -15.68 2.74
C PHE A 453 21.49 -14.90 1.56
N TRP A 454 21.46 -15.50 0.37
CA TRP A 454 21.87 -14.87 -0.87
C TRP A 454 20.67 -14.26 -1.60
N ALA A 455 20.85 -13.07 -2.19
CA ALA A 455 19.75 -12.31 -2.79
C ALA A 455 19.05 -13.04 -3.94
N ASP A 456 19.78 -13.80 -4.74
CA ASP A 456 19.28 -14.61 -5.86
C ASP A 456 18.52 -15.86 -5.40
N GLU A 457 18.82 -16.38 -4.20
CA GLU A 457 18.17 -17.55 -3.61
C GLU A 457 16.90 -17.23 -2.84
N LEU A 458 16.67 -15.95 -2.51
CA LEU A 458 15.49 -15.55 -1.77
C LEU A 458 14.21 -15.99 -2.49
N GLY A 459 13.33 -16.68 -1.74
CA GLY A 459 12.09 -17.25 -2.26
C GLY A 459 12.24 -18.62 -2.91
N ASP A 460 13.45 -19.14 -3.09
CA ASP A 460 13.71 -20.44 -3.75
C ASP A 460 14.13 -21.57 -2.80
N TYR A 461 14.22 -21.29 -1.49
CA TYR A 461 14.48 -22.32 -0.48
C TYR A 461 13.44 -23.42 -0.49
N VAL A 462 13.88 -24.64 -0.21
CA VAL A 462 13.03 -25.82 -0.09
C VAL A 462 13.55 -26.73 1.03
N PHE A 463 12.63 -27.28 1.82
CA PHE A 463 12.97 -28.28 2.84
C PHE A 463 12.97 -29.69 2.23
N ALA A 464 13.72 -30.58 2.84
CA ALA A 464 13.73 -32.01 2.48
C ALA A 464 13.21 -32.82 3.69
N LEU A 465 11.93 -32.67 3.99
CA LEU A 465 11.26 -33.36 5.08
C LEU A 465 10.36 -34.47 4.51
N LYS A 466 10.32 -35.60 5.19
CA LYS A 466 9.31 -36.63 4.97
C LYS A 466 8.18 -36.49 5.95
N SER A 467 6.98 -36.85 5.53
CA SER A 467 5.84 -36.98 6.44
C SER A 467 6.05 -38.16 7.38
N GLU A 468 5.80 -37.95 8.65
CA GLU A 468 5.76 -39.00 9.69
C GLU A 468 4.33 -39.47 9.96
N CYS A 469 3.35 -39.05 9.15
CA CYS A 469 1.98 -39.51 9.27
C CYS A 469 1.89 -41.00 9.00
N LYS A 470 1.32 -41.77 9.95
CA LYS A 470 0.93 -43.16 9.72
C LYS A 470 -0.33 -43.17 8.87
N GLU A 471 -0.33 -43.87 7.74
CA GLU A 471 -1.50 -44.12 6.89
C GLU A 471 -2.61 -44.84 7.64
#